data_b155af1327bd324238eac9f89d1ef55b
#
_entry.id   b155af1327bd324238eac9f89d1ef55b
#
_cell.length_a   1.000
_cell.length_b   1.000
_cell.length_c   1.000
_cell.angle_alpha   90.00
_cell.angle_beta   90.00
_cell.angle_gamma   90.00
#
_symmetry.space_group_name_H-M   'P 1'
#
loop_
_entity.id
_entity.type
_entity.pdbx_description
1 polymer ?
#
loop_
_entity_poly.entity_id
_entity_poly.type
_entity_poly.pdbx_seq_one_letter_code
_entity_poly.pdbx_strand_id
1 'polypeptide(L)'
;MRKIKNLLEVPRIFLKCFPLIFVFILTSCEKDDMTDIGNQSADLTFSSSKAGSEKTNTFYGPATPFGKGVVKAMVTMTHDGVPESIGITISERTLENLPQDMEEFTLRLPNKAEGLAFDHIDLGWNPMGHEPAGIYDLPHFDIHFYMISKEEQMEITDPNLAEILPASEYWPANYGPSPGFVPVMGKHWLSSFADELQPGGVFTQTFLYGSYNGDFIFYEPMITLDYLEEKSSTQYDISQPVEFQRTGYYYPTIYSINYDASKRQYTILLEGMVIK
;
A
#
# COMPACT_ATOMS: atom_id res chain seq x y z
N MET A 1 -42.92 23.34 42.21
CA MET A 1 -43.84 24.16 41.37
C MET A 1 -43.04 25.08 40.47
N ARG A 2 -43.12 24.92 39.20
CA ARG A 2 -43.21 25.80 38.03
C ARG A 2 -42.57 25.14 36.83
N LYS A 3 -43.45 24.71 35.93
CA LYS A 3 -43.14 24.30 34.56
C LYS A 3 -42.87 25.53 33.73
N ILE A 4 -41.84 25.51 32.89
CA ILE A 4 -41.77 26.40 31.74
C ILE A 4 -41.52 25.51 30.51
N LYS A 5 -42.55 25.44 29.65
CA LYS A 5 -42.49 24.97 28.28
C LYS A 5 -42.07 26.16 27.43
N ASN A 6 -41.05 25.99 26.59
CA ASN A 6 -40.90 26.86 25.44
C ASN A 6 -40.79 26.00 24.17
N LEU A 7 -41.85 26.12 23.40
CA LEU A 7 -41.99 25.68 22.03
C LEU A 7 -41.23 26.68 21.14
N LEU A 8 -40.32 26.24 20.33
CA LEU A 8 -39.79 27.03 19.22
C LEU A 8 -40.28 26.41 17.91
N GLU A 9 -41.14 27.15 17.25
CA GLU A 9 -41.66 26.86 15.91
C GLU A 9 -40.55 27.06 14.85
N VAL A 10 -40.45 26.13 13.93
CA VAL A 10 -39.57 26.21 12.76
C VAL A 10 -40.40 26.66 11.54
N PRO A 11 -40.05 27.73 10.83
CA PRO A 11 -40.78 28.14 9.63
C PRO A 11 -40.51 27.22 8.45
N ARG A 12 -41.60 26.78 7.82
CA ARG A 12 -41.59 26.03 6.55
C ARG A 12 -41.25 27.00 5.43
N ILE A 13 -40.09 26.77 4.77
CA ILE A 13 -39.73 27.45 3.53
C ILE A 13 -40.32 26.66 2.35
N PHE A 14 -41.24 27.28 1.64
CA PHE A 14 -41.78 26.78 0.38
C PHE A 14 -40.75 26.94 -0.73
N LEU A 15 -40.27 25.83 -1.27
CA LEU A 15 -39.41 25.81 -2.44
C LEU A 15 -40.28 25.77 -3.70
N LYS A 16 -40.29 26.87 -4.46
CA LYS A 16 -40.98 26.98 -5.76
C LYS A 16 -40.17 26.26 -6.81
N CYS A 17 -40.74 25.20 -7.39
CA CYS A 17 -40.25 24.57 -8.63
C CYS A 17 -40.38 25.52 -9.82
N PHE A 18 -39.26 25.76 -10.50
CA PHE A 18 -39.22 26.40 -11.82
C PHE A 18 -38.91 25.32 -12.86
N PRO A 19 -39.71 25.16 -13.90
CA PRO A 19 -39.38 24.21 -14.97
C PRO A 19 -38.39 24.82 -15.94
N LEU A 20 -37.24 24.15 -16.12
CA LEU A 20 -36.25 24.49 -17.12
C LEU A 20 -36.68 23.90 -18.48
N ILE A 21 -37.02 24.75 -19.43
CA ILE A 21 -37.34 24.37 -20.82
C ILE A 21 -36.00 24.17 -21.56
N PHE A 22 -35.76 22.93 -22.01
CA PHE A 22 -34.63 22.58 -22.86
C PHE A 22 -35.01 22.80 -24.32
N VAL A 23 -34.41 23.78 -24.97
CA VAL A 23 -34.55 24.02 -26.41
C VAL A 23 -33.47 23.24 -27.16
N PHE A 24 -33.89 22.24 -27.92
CA PHE A 24 -33.02 21.54 -28.88
C PHE A 24 -32.88 22.41 -30.14
N ILE A 25 -31.64 22.83 -30.42
CA ILE A 25 -31.30 23.42 -31.74
C ILE A 25 -30.63 22.32 -32.56
N LEU A 26 -31.37 21.89 -33.58
CA LEU A 26 -30.83 21.05 -34.65
C LEU A 26 -30.21 21.98 -35.71
N THR A 27 -28.91 21.90 -35.92
CA THR A 27 -28.26 22.50 -37.10
C THR A 27 -27.86 21.40 -38.04
N SER A 28 -28.37 21.61 -39.27
CA SER A 28 -28.24 20.78 -40.47
C SER A 28 -26.82 20.83 -41.04
N CYS A 29 -26.43 19.72 -41.67
CA CYS A 29 -25.25 19.61 -42.54
C CYS A 29 -25.36 20.52 -43.76
N GLU A 30 -24.25 21.15 -44.11
CA GLU A 30 -23.94 21.51 -45.49
C GLU A 30 -22.59 20.95 -45.87
N LYS A 31 -22.57 20.28 -47.06
CA LYS A 31 -21.34 19.83 -47.73
C LYS A 31 -20.85 21.00 -48.58
N ASP A 32 -19.57 21.30 -48.48
CA ASP A 32 -18.85 21.95 -49.55
C ASP A 32 -17.54 21.21 -49.83
N ASP A 33 -17.43 20.78 -51.07
CA ASP A 33 -16.22 20.34 -51.74
C ASP A 33 -15.27 21.51 -51.96
N MET A 34 -13.98 21.36 -51.70
CA MET A 34 -12.92 21.67 -52.68
C MET A 34 -11.49 21.66 -52.06
N THR A 35 -10.65 20.88 -52.75
CA THR A 35 -9.21 21.04 -53.05
C THR A 35 -8.15 20.82 -51.95
N ASP A 36 -7.53 19.69 -52.15
CA ASP A 36 -6.13 19.26 -52.16
C ASP A 36 -5.07 20.36 -51.91
N ILE A 37 -4.39 20.28 -50.77
CA ILE A 37 -2.97 20.66 -50.60
C ILE A 37 -2.36 19.67 -49.58
N GLY A 38 -1.39 18.92 -50.06
CA GLY A 38 -0.69 17.91 -49.28
C GLY A 38 -0.02 18.45 -48.04
N ASN A 39 -0.28 17.77 -46.94
CA ASN A 39 0.55 17.85 -45.77
C ASN A 39 0.69 16.41 -45.19
N GLN A 40 1.89 15.87 -45.28
CA GLN A 40 2.23 14.58 -44.66
C GLN A 40 2.13 14.72 -43.14
N SER A 41 0.97 14.39 -42.59
CA SER A 41 0.88 14.07 -41.18
C SER A 41 1.32 12.61 -41.01
N ALA A 42 2.47 12.42 -40.34
CA ALA A 42 2.90 11.13 -39.90
C ALA A 42 1.81 10.53 -39.01
N ASP A 43 1.18 9.51 -39.56
CA ASP A 43 0.22 8.65 -38.85
C ASP A 43 1.03 7.86 -37.81
N LEU A 44 1.12 8.40 -36.58
CA LEU A 44 1.58 7.64 -35.44
C LEU A 44 0.48 6.63 -35.09
N THR A 45 0.39 5.58 -35.89
CA THR A 45 -0.27 4.36 -35.45
C THR A 45 0.45 3.87 -34.22
N PHE A 46 -0.13 4.17 -33.07
CA PHE A 46 0.20 3.49 -31.82
C PHE A 46 -0.14 2.01 -32.03
N SER A 47 0.83 1.26 -32.54
CA SER A 47 0.79 -0.19 -32.46
C SER A 47 0.75 -0.52 -30.97
N SER A 48 -0.45 -0.80 -30.48
CA SER A 48 -0.60 -1.59 -29.25
C SER A 48 0.08 -2.92 -29.53
N SER A 49 1.39 -2.97 -29.29
CA SER A 49 2.09 -4.23 -29.18
C SER A 49 1.37 -4.95 -28.02
N LYS A 50 0.63 -6.01 -28.33
CA LYS A 50 0.32 -7.04 -27.35
C LYS A 50 1.67 -7.46 -26.77
N ALA A 51 2.05 -6.87 -25.64
CA ALA A 51 3.13 -7.39 -24.82
C ALA A 51 2.70 -8.83 -24.55
N GLY A 52 3.42 -9.78 -25.12
CA GLY A 52 3.23 -11.18 -24.81
C GLY A 52 3.36 -11.27 -23.30
N SER A 53 2.36 -11.81 -22.60
CA SER A 53 2.44 -12.08 -21.18
C SER A 53 3.75 -12.82 -20.95
N GLU A 54 4.76 -12.14 -20.40
CA GLU A 54 5.99 -12.82 -20.00
C GLU A 54 5.58 -13.94 -19.05
N LYS A 55 6.09 -15.13 -19.31
CA LYS A 55 5.79 -16.26 -18.45
C LYS A 55 6.47 -16.04 -17.12
N THR A 56 5.70 -15.98 -16.07
CA THR A 56 6.16 -15.79 -14.71
C THR A 56 5.97 -17.04 -13.88
N ASN A 57 6.79 -17.20 -12.86
CA ASN A 57 6.69 -18.27 -11.88
C ASN A 57 6.58 -17.66 -10.48
N THR A 58 5.61 -18.10 -9.71
CA THR A 58 5.45 -17.71 -8.30
C THR A 58 6.01 -18.80 -7.40
N PHE A 59 6.89 -18.40 -6.50
CA PHE A 59 7.50 -19.25 -5.48
C PHE A 59 6.99 -18.86 -4.12
N TYR A 60 6.79 -19.84 -3.25
CA TYR A 60 6.26 -19.62 -1.90
C TYR A 60 7.25 -20.05 -0.84
N GLY A 61 7.34 -19.28 0.23
CA GLY A 61 7.96 -19.68 1.47
C GLY A 61 7.14 -20.75 2.22
N PRO A 62 7.63 -21.21 3.37
CA PRO A 62 6.90 -22.14 4.22
C PRO A 62 5.53 -21.60 4.62
N ALA A 63 4.54 -22.49 4.75
CA ALA A 63 3.23 -22.12 5.28
C ALA A 63 3.29 -21.96 6.79
N THR A 64 2.84 -20.81 7.29
CA THR A 64 2.71 -20.53 8.73
C THR A 64 1.22 -20.56 9.10
N PRO A 65 0.79 -21.42 10.03
CA PRO A 65 -0.58 -21.42 10.53
C PRO A 65 -0.89 -20.11 11.25
N PHE A 66 -2.04 -19.50 10.97
CA PHE A 66 -2.52 -18.32 11.66
C PHE A 66 -4.05 -18.24 11.60
N GLY A 67 -4.72 -17.91 12.73
CA GLY A 67 -6.15 -18.05 12.84
C GLY A 67 -6.59 -19.48 12.48
N LYS A 68 -7.61 -19.62 11.64
CA LYS A 68 -8.00 -20.94 11.07
C LYS A 68 -7.41 -21.20 9.68
N GLY A 69 -6.43 -20.42 9.27
CA GLY A 69 -5.84 -20.47 7.93
C GLY A 69 -4.34 -20.57 7.94
N VAL A 70 -3.74 -20.07 6.87
CA VAL A 70 -2.30 -20.02 6.68
C VAL A 70 -1.89 -18.73 5.98
N VAL A 71 -0.67 -18.27 6.30
CA VAL A 71 0.03 -17.20 5.60
C VAL A 71 1.35 -17.73 5.03
N LYS A 72 1.83 -17.12 3.95
CA LYS A 72 3.10 -17.49 3.31
C LYS A 72 3.72 -16.25 2.68
N ALA A 73 5.03 -16.12 2.75
CA ALA A 73 5.76 -15.24 1.86
C ALA A 73 5.69 -15.77 0.42
N MET A 74 5.76 -14.87 -0.57
CA MET A 74 5.81 -15.22 -1.98
C MET A 74 6.72 -14.28 -2.75
N VAL A 75 7.29 -14.79 -3.84
CA VAL A 75 8.05 -14.02 -4.84
C VAL A 75 7.61 -14.47 -6.22
N THR A 76 7.32 -13.53 -7.11
CA THR A 76 7.08 -13.81 -8.53
C THR A 76 8.27 -13.34 -9.34
N MET A 77 8.77 -14.22 -10.21
CA MET A 77 9.91 -13.99 -11.09
C MET A 77 9.51 -14.22 -12.53
N THR A 78 10.09 -13.46 -13.45
CA THR A 78 10.03 -13.78 -14.88
C THR A 78 10.77 -15.11 -15.15
N HIS A 79 10.59 -15.66 -16.34
CA HIS A 79 11.31 -16.87 -16.74
C HIS A 79 12.83 -16.65 -16.78
N ASP A 80 13.27 -15.44 -17.05
CA ASP A 80 14.69 -15.05 -17.11
C ASP A 80 15.26 -14.70 -15.71
N GLY A 81 14.49 -14.87 -14.66
CA GLY A 81 14.94 -14.69 -13.27
C GLY A 81 14.90 -13.24 -12.79
N VAL A 82 14.16 -12.36 -13.44
CA VAL A 82 13.93 -10.98 -12.97
C VAL A 82 12.77 -10.97 -11.98
N PRO A 83 12.92 -10.36 -10.80
CA PRO A 83 11.81 -10.21 -9.85
C PRO A 83 10.70 -9.31 -10.40
N GLU A 84 9.44 -9.73 -10.26
CA GLU A 84 8.27 -8.93 -10.58
C GLU A 84 7.52 -8.47 -9.34
N SER A 85 7.45 -9.32 -8.31
CA SER A 85 6.82 -8.98 -7.04
C SER A 85 7.39 -9.77 -5.88
N ILE A 86 7.27 -9.19 -4.68
CA ILE A 86 7.45 -9.85 -3.40
C ILE A 86 6.23 -9.53 -2.53
N GLY A 87 5.81 -10.45 -1.67
CA GLY A 87 4.69 -10.20 -0.78
C GLY A 87 4.30 -11.39 0.07
N ILE A 88 3.07 -11.35 0.53
CA ILE A 88 2.47 -12.42 1.32
C ILE A 88 1.13 -12.86 0.72
N THR A 89 0.79 -14.11 0.99
CA THR A 89 -0.58 -14.61 0.80
C THR A 89 -1.20 -14.89 2.16
N ILE A 90 -2.46 -14.49 2.32
CA ILE A 90 -3.28 -14.75 3.50
C ILE A 90 -4.51 -15.51 3.04
N SER A 91 -4.71 -16.75 3.49
CA SER A 91 -5.96 -17.46 3.20
C SER A 91 -7.14 -16.76 3.89
N GLU A 92 -8.31 -16.67 3.27
CA GLU A 92 -9.49 -16.02 3.86
C GLU A 92 -9.81 -16.55 5.26
N ARG A 93 -9.63 -17.85 5.48
CA ARG A 93 -9.84 -18.49 6.77
C ARG A 93 -8.88 -18.02 7.87
N THR A 94 -7.78 -17.39 7.50
CA THR A 94 -6.85 -16.77 8.46
C THR A 94 -7.55 -15.70 9.31
N LEU A 95 -8.51 -14.97 8.72
CA LEU A 95 -9.25 -13.93 9.42
C LEU A 95 -10.29 -14.49 10.41
N GLU A 96 -10.53 -15.82 10.38
CA GLU A 96 -11.39 -16.48 11.34
C GLU A 96 -10.60 -16.86 12.61
N ASN A 97 -11.10 -16.48 13.78
CA ASN A 97 -10.51 -16.82 15.08
C ASN A 97 -9.06 -16.30 15.25
N LEU A 98 -8.86 -15.04 14.88
CA LEU A 98 -7.61 -14.35 15.14
C LEU A 98 -7.33 -14.28 16.65
N PRO A 99 -6.06 -14.30 17.07
CA PRO A 99 -5.66 -14.18 18.47
C PRO A 99 -6.21 -12.90 19.12
N GLN A 100 -6.46 -12.97 20.43
CA GLN A 100 -6.88 -11.80 21.22
C GLN A 100 -5.67 -10.98 21.71
N ASP A 101 -4.50 -11.57 21.68
CA ASP A 101 -3.24 -10.93 21.99
C ASP A 101 -2.47 -10.62 20.71
N MET A 102 -1.54 -9.65 20.79
CA MET A 102 -0.61 -9.34 19.69
C MET A 102 0.25 -10.57 19.38
N GLU A 103 0.38 -10.86 18.10
CA GLU A 103 1.31 -11.89 17.60
C GLU A 103 2.16 -11.33 16.47
N GLU A 104 3.44 -11.69 16.47
CA GLU A 104 4.39 -11.37 15.39
C GLU A 104 5.20 -12.61 15.04
N PHE A 105 5.43 -12.84 13.76
CA PHE A 105 6.23 -13.95 13.27
C PHE A 105 6.91 -13.67 11.94
N THR A 106 8.08 -14.27 11.75
CA THR A 106 8.87 -14.12 10.53
C THR A 106 8.44 -15.13 9.48
N LEU A 107 8.11 -14.62 8.30
CA LEU A 107 7.86 -15.39 7.09
C LEU A 107 9.14 -15.45 6.26
N ARG A 108 9.71 -16.63 6.12
CA ARG A 108 10.92 -16.84 5.30
C ARG A 108 10.56 -16.69 3.83
N LEU A 109 11.38 -15.94 3.10
CA LEU A 109 11.28 -15.87 1.65
C LEU A 109 11.60 -17.23 1.01
N PRO A 110 11.05 -17.52 -0.18
CA PRO A 110 11.48 -18.67 -0.95
C PRO A 110 12.93 -18.49 -1.43
N ASN A 111 13.66 -19.58 -1.63
CA ASN A 111 15.07 -19.58 -2.06
C ASN A 111 15.33 -18.93 -3.45
N LYS A 112 14.30 -18.40 -4.09
CA LYS A 112 14.34 -17.70 -5.37
C LYS A 112 14.16 -16.19 -5.24
N ALA A 113 14.42 -15.61 -4.07
CA ALA A 113 14.32 -14.18 -3.81
C ALA A 113 15.59 -13.38 -4.16
N GLU A 114 16.47 -13.94 -4.99
CA GLU A 114 17.73 -13.31 -5.40
C GLU A 114 17.49 -11.98 -6.14
N GLY A 115 18.34 -10.99 -5.87
CA GLY A 115 18.27 -9.66 -6.52
C GLY A 115 17.28 -8.67 -5.89
N LEU A 116 16.39 -9.12 -5.01
CA LEU A 116 15.52 -8.22 -4.25
C LEU A 116 16.30 -7.52 -3.14
N ALA A 117 15.88 -6.30 -2.79
CA ALA A 117 16.45 -5.55 -1.67
C ALA A 117 16.06 -6.13 -0.30
N PHE A 118 15.17 -7.11 -0.24
CA PHE A 118 14.54 -7.63 0.98
C PHE A 118 15.08 -9.01 1.35
N ASP A 119 15.26 -9.23 2.65
CA ASP A 119 15.77 -10.45 3.26
C ASP A 119 14.64 -11.35 3.80
N HIS A 120 13.73 -10.79 4.59
CA HIS A 120 12.60 -11.49 5.19
C HIS A 120 11.38 -10.59 5.36
N ILE A 121 10.25 -11.19 5.74
CA ILE A 121 9.02 -10.46 6.06
C ILE A 121 8.61 -10.82 7.48
N ASP A 122 8.41 -9.81 8.33
CA ASP A 122 7.71 -10.00 9.60
C ASP A 122 6.25 -9.62 9.44
N LEU A 123 5.35 -10.46 9.94
CA LEU A 123 3.92 -10.21 9.98
C LEU A 123 3.47 -10.07 11.43
N GLY A 124 2.99 -8.88 11.77
CA GLY A 124 2.36 -8.54 13.04
C GLY A 124 0.84 -8.56 12.95
N TRP A 125 0.18 -8.99 14.02
CA TRP A 125 -1.25 -8.85 14.25
C TRP A 125 -1.50 -8.07 15.54
N ASN A 126 -2.22 -6.95 15.44
CA ASN A 126 -2.53 -6.05 16.53
C ASN A 126 -4.04 -5.99 16.76
N PRO A 127 -4.62 -6.83 17.64
CA PRO A 127 -6.08 -6.91 17.84
C PRO A 127 -6.69 -5.64 18.44
N MET A 128 -5.90 -4.84 19.13
CA MET A 128 -6.32 -3.57 19.76
C MET A 128 -5.64 -2.35 19.14
N GLY A 129 -4.88 -2.57 18.05
CA GLY A 129 -4.01 -1.55 17.52
C GLY A 129 -2.80 -1.27 18.42
N HIS A 130 -2.07 -0.19 18.11
CA HIS A 130 -0.91 0.27 18.87
C HIS A 130 -0.74 1.80 18.77
N GLU A 131 0.26 2.32 19.47
CA GLU A 131 0.64 3.75 19.42
C GLU A 131 0.99 4.23 17.99
N PRO A 132 0.75 5.52 17.66
CA PRO A 132 0.22 6.56 18.56
C PRO A 132 -1.30 6.47 18.73
N ALA A 133 -1.75 6.65 19.97
CA ALA A 133 -3.15 6.58 20.35
C ALA A 133 -4.04 7.55 19.55
N GLY A 134 -5.19 7.08 19.13
CA GLY A 134 -6.15 7.84 18.32
C GLY A 134 -5.83 7.82 16.82
N ILE A 135 -4.78 7.12 16.38
CA ILE A 135 -4.41 6.96 14.98
C ILE A 135 -4.49 5.49 14.58
N TYR A 136 -3.72 4.61 15.23
CA TYR A 136 -3.62 3.20 14.87
C TYR A 136 -4.31 2.26 15.88
N ASP A 137 -5.36 2.71 16.56
CA ASP A 137 -6.11 1.97 17.59
C ASP A 137 -7.07 0.90 17.04
N LEU A 138 -7.12 0.69 15.72
CA LEU A 138 -7.97 -0.31 15.08
C LEU A 138 -7.25 -1.65 14.94
N PRO A 139 -7.97 -2.79 14.95
CA PRO A 139 -7.39 -4.08 14.64
C PRO A 139 -6.73 -4.09 13.25
N HIS A 140 -5.45 -4.40 13.17
CA HIS A 140 -4.71 -4.35 11.91
C HIS A 140 -3.53 -5.31 11.85
N PHE A 141 -3.02 -5.48 10.62
CA PHE A 141 -1.81 -6.21 10.32
C PHE A 141 -0.70 -5.24 9.94
N ASP A 142 0.51 -5.45 10.47
CA ASP A 142 1.75 -4.81 10.06
C ASP A 142 2.57 -5.81 9.25
N ILE A 143 3.06 -5.41 8.09
CA ILE A 143 3.80 -6.29 7.20
C ILE A 143 5.15 -5.64 6.89
N HIS A 144 6.16 -5.99 7.68
CA HIS A 144 7.50 -5.43 7.54
C HIS A 144 8.32 -6.22 6.52
N PHE A 145 8.69 -5.61 5.44
CA PHE A 145 9.63 -6.13 4.44
C PHE A 145 11.04 -5.64 4.79
N TYR A 146 11.78 -6.42 5.54
CA TYR A 146 13.12 -6.05 6.00
C TYR A 146 14.18 -6.19 4.93
N MET A 147 15.08 -5.18 4.83
CA MET A 147 16.25 -5.16 3.94
C MET A 147 17.52 -5.65 4.65
N ILE A 148 17.47 -5.83 5.95
CA ILE A 148 18.54 -6.34 6.81
C ILE A 148 18.23 -7.77 7.23
N SER A 149 19.24 -8.51 7.65
CA SER A 149 19.06 -9.88 8.18
C SER A 149 18.28 -9.87 9.51
N LYS A 150 17.72 -11.03 9.88
CA LYS A 150 17.05 -11.18 11.18
C LYS A 150 17.99 -10.95 12.35
N GLU A 151 19.24 -11.33 12.20
CA GLU A 151 20.28 -11.11 13.19
C GLU A 151 20.54 -9.61 13.40
N GLU A 152 20.69 -8.84 12.31
CA GLU A 152 20.87 -7.38 12.38
C GLU A 152 19.62 -6.69 12.95
N GLN A 153 18.43 -7.15 12.59
CA GLN A 153 17.17 -6.63 13.16
C GLN A 153 17.15 -6.76 14.70
N MET A 154 17.56 -7.91 15.23
CA MET A 154 17.59 -8.16 16.68
C MET A 154 18.60 -7.29 17.43
N GLU A 155 19.59 -6.69 16.75
CA GLU A 155 20.56 -5.75 17.33
C GLU A 155 20.01 -4.30 17.40
N ILE A 156 18.81 -4.02 16.90
CA ILE A 156 18.17 -2.70 16.96
C ILE A 156 17.63 -2.45 18.38
N THR A 157 18.51 -1.99 19.27
CA THR A 157 18.22 -1.82 20.71
C THR A 157 18.55 -0.43 21.26
N ASP A 158 19.37 0.37 20.55
CA ASP A 158 19.82 1.68 21.01
C ASP A 158 18.97 2.81 20.39
N PRO A 159 18.14 3.53 21.19
CA PRO A 159 17.34 4.65 20.68
C PRO A 159 18.18 5.82 20.15
N ASN A 160 19.44 5.97 20.58
CA ASN A 160 20.28 7.05 20.06
C ASN A 160 20.70 6.79 18.60
N LEU A 161 20.87 5.54 18.20
CA LEU A 161 21.15 5.19 16.82
C LEU A 161 19.93 5.43 15.91
N ALA A 162 18.71 5.33 16.44
CA ALA A 162 17.50 5.67 15.69
C ALA A 162 17.39 7.18 15.37
N GLU A 163 18.07 8.05 16.13
CA GLU A 163 18.12 9.49 15.85
C GLU A 163 19.12 9.85 14.75
N ILE A 164 19.98 8.91 14.31
CA ILE A 164 20.84 9.09 13.14
C ILE A 164 19.99 8.81 11.90
N LEU A 165 19.52 9.88 11.27
CA LEU A 165 18.66 9.79 10.09
C LEU A 165 19.48 9.52 8.81
N PRO A 166 18.90 8.82 7.82
CA PRO A 166 19.48 8.73 6.47
C PRO A 166 19.73 10.12 5.87
N ALA A 167 20.68 10.24 4.95
CA ALA A 167 20.88 11.48 4.19
C ALA A 167 19.64 11.80 3.34
N SER A 168 19.37 13.09 3.13
CA SER A 168 18.09 13.57 2.59
C SER A 168 17.78 13.09 1.17
N GLU A 169 18.79 12.76 0.37
CA GLU A 169 18.64 12.18 -0.97
C GLU A 169 18.00 10.78 -0.97
N TYR A 170 18.05 10.08 0.18
CA TYR A 170 17.44 8.75 0.37
C TYR A 170 16.02 8.83 0.93
N TRP A 171 15.52 10.03 1.26
CA TRP A 171 14.17 10.15 1.83
C TRP A 171 13.10 9.90 0.76
N PRO A 172 12.15 9.01 1.03
CA PRO A 172 11.00 8.88 0.15
C PRO A 172 10.22 10.20 0.07
N ALA A 173 9.79 10.56 -1.12
CA ALA A 173 9.08 11.81 -1.34
C ALA A 173 7.86 11.93 -0.42
N ASN A 174 7.71 13.07 0.25
CA ASN A 174 6.61 13.38 1.17
C ASN A 174 6.58 12.56 2.48
N TYR A 175 7.66 11.86 2.80
CA TYR A 175 7.81 11.16 4.07
C TYR A 175 8.72 11.93 5.04
N GLY A 176 8.43 11.79 6.32
CA GLY A 176 9.23 12.33 7.41
C GLY A 176 9.31 11.36 8.58
N PRO A 177 10.40 11.47 9.41
CA PRO A 177 10.56 10.61 10.56
C PRO A 177 9.50 10.91 11.63
N SER A 178 8.90 9.86 12.19
CA SER A 178 8.02 9.99 13.35
C SER A 178 8.83 10.21 14.63
N PRO A 179 8.24 10.79 15.67
CA PRO A 179 8.83 10.76 17.00
C PRO A 179 8.95 9.33 17.52
N GLY A 180 9.99 9.08 18.32
CA GLY A 180 10.13 7.82 19.05
C GLY A 180 11.03 6.79 18.38
N PHE A 181 11.11 5.66 19.03
CA PHE A 181 11.92 4.49 18.69
C PHE A 181 11.15 3.23 19.09
N VAL A 182 11.11 2.26 18.21
CA VAL A 182 10.52 0.93 18.49
C VAL A 182 11.66 -0.08 18.48
N PRO A 183 11.91 -0.81 19.60
CA PRO A 183 12.91 -1.87 19.62
C PRO A 183 12.70 -2.88 18.48
N VAL A 184 13.78 -3.36 17.88
CA VAL A 184 13.87 -4.26 16.72
C VAL A 184 13.27 -3.72 15.40
N MET A 185 12.72 -2.48 15.41
CA MET A 185 12.18 -1.81 14.23
C MET A 185 12.91 -0.49 13.91
N GLY A 186 13.34 0.26 14.95
CA GLY A 186 13.98 1.56 14.77
C GLY A 186 12.99 2.73 14.73
N LYS A 187 13.15 3.64 13.80
CA LYS A 187 12.34 4.85 13.62
C LYS A 187 11.45 4.72 12.39
N HIS A 188 10.15 4.89 12.57
CA HIS A 188 9.18 4.88 11.47
C HIS A 188 9.14 6.22 10.75
N TRP A 189 8.74 6.18 9.48
CA TRP A 189 8.57 7.31 8.61
C TRP A 189 7.16 7.30 8.03
N LEU A 190 6.46 8.43 8.19
CA LEU A 190 5.07 8.57 7.79
C LEU A 190 4.93 9.53 6.61
N SER A 191 3.96 9.23 5.75
CA SER A 191 3.59 10.12 4.65
C SER A 191 2.85 11.35 5.19
N SER A 192 3.23 12.55 4.74
CA SER A 192 2.46 13.76 5.05
C SER A 192 1.06 13.76 4.41
N PHE A 193 0.78 12.84 3.50
CA PHE A 193 -0.51 12.65 2.82
C PHE A 193 -1.28 11.43 3.31
N ALA A 194 -0.79 10.72 4.34
CA ALA A 194 -1.54 9.60 4.92
C ALA A 194 -2.91 10.06 5.42
N ASP A 195 -3.96 9.36 5.02
CA ASP A 195 -5.34 9.75 5.28
C ASP A 195 -5.62 9.90 6.78
N GLU A 196 -5.11 8.96 7.58
CA GLU A 196 -5.26 8.95 9.04
C GLU A 196 -4.62 10.14 9.74
N LEU A 197 -3.69 10.84 9.08
CA LEU A 197 -3.02 12.04 9.60
C LEU A 197 -3.73 13.33 9.16
N GLN A 198 -4.75 13.25 8.28
CA GLN A 198 -5.52 14.40 7.83
C GLN A 198 -6.69 14.69 8.78
N PRO A 199 -7.17 15.95 8.86
CA PRO A 199 -8.33 16.29 9.69
C PRO A 199 -9.58 15.46 9.32
N GLY A 200 -10.03 14.61 10.24
CA GLY A 200 -11.18 13.71 10.05
C GLY A 200 -10.88 12.44 9.25
N GLY A 201 -9.62 12.20 8.94
CA GLY A 201 -9.17 10.96 8.32
C GLY A 201 -9.28 9.77 9.29
N VAL A 202 -9.31 8.59 8.72
CA VAL A 202 -9.42 7.33 9.46
C VAL A 202 -8.39 6.35 8.90
N PHE A 203 -7.70 5.65 9.79
CA PHE A 203 -6.79 4.59 9.40
C PHE A 203 -7.57 3.41 8.80
N THR A 204 -7.26 3.10 7.55
CA THR A 204 -7.76 1.90 6.87
C THR A 204 -6.61 1.06 6.31
N GLN A 205 -5.70 1.69 5.62
CA GLN A 205 -4.43 1.17 5.17
C GLN A 205 -3.43 2.33 5.05
N THR A 206 -2.17 2.07 5.27
CA THR A 206 -1.09 3.04 5.09
C THR A 206 0.20 2.35 4.70
N PHE A 207 1.19 3.12 4.26
CA PHE A 207 2.51 2.60 3.91
C PHE A 207 3.59 3.41 4.62
N LEU A 208 4.43 2.73 5.37
CA LEU A 208 5.51 3.32 6.15
C LEU A 208 6.87 2.83 5.66
N TYR A 209 7.91 3.52 6.11
CA TYR A 209 9.29 3.07 6.02
C TYR A 209 9.89 3.04 7.42
N GLY A 210 10.96 2.27 7.59
CA GLY A 210 11.73 2.28 8.82
C GLY A 210 13.20 2.54 8.58
N SER A 211 13.83 3.26 9.52
CA SER A 211 15.26 3.53 9.48
C SER A 211 15.95 3.26 10.82
N TYR A 212 17.23 2.94 10.74
CA TYR A 212 18.09 2.80 11.92
C TYR A 212 19.53 3.10 11.54
N ASN A 213 20.24 3.83 12.41
CA ASN A 213 21.65 4.18 12.27
C ASN A 213 22.02 4.75 10.89
N GLY A 214 21.15 5.59 10.34
CA GLY A 214 21.39 6.27 9.07
C GLY A 214 20.94 5.49 7.81
N ASP A 215 20.38 4.29 7.95
CA ASP A 215 19.93 3.46 6.85
C ASP A 215 18.43 3.22 6.88
N PHE A 216 17.76 3.22 5.72
CA PHE A 216 16.44 2.63 5.57
C PHE A 216 16.54 1.11 5.61
N ILE A 217 15.74 0.47 6.45
CA ILE A 217 15.86 -0.95 6.78
C ILE A 217 14.62 -1.78 6.50
N PHE A 218 13.42 -1.15 6.34
CA PHE A 218 12.21 -1.85 5.95
C PHE A 218 11.19 -0.97 5.22
N TYR A 219 10.28 -1.61 4.53
CA TYR A 219 9.00 -1.09 4.03
C TYR A 219 7.87 -1.78 4.79
N GLU A 220 6.79 -1.03 5.09
CA GLU A 220 5.73 -1.52 5.96
C GLU A 220 4.35 -1.08 5.49
N PRO A 221 3.62 -1.89 4.72
CA PRO A 221 2.17 -1.77 4.63
C PRO A 221 1.51 -2.13 5.96
N MET A 222 0.63 -1.25 6.46
CA MET A 222 -0.29 -1.53 7.57
C MET A 222 -1.71 -1.56 7.02
N ILE A 223 -2.50 -2.58 7.40
CA ILE A 223 -3.83 -2.81 6.81
C ILE A 223 -4.80 -3.22 7.91
N THR A 224 -5.90 -2.50 8.08
CA THR A 224 -6.92 -2.85 9.06
C THR A 224 -7.66 -4.15 8.68
N LEU A 225 -8.14 -4.86 9.69
CA LEU A 225 -8.97 -6.04 9.48
C LEU A 225 -10.23 -5.70 8.66
N ASP A 226 -10.91 -4.60 9.00
CA ASP A 226 -12.11 -4.15 8.29
C ASP A 226 -11.84 -3.93 6.81
N TYR A 227 -10.68 -3.33 6.45
CA TYR A 227 -10.29 -3.13 5.06
C TYR A 227 -10.10 -4.45 4.30
N LEU A 228 -9.48 -5.46 4.92
CA LEU A 228 -9.38 -6.78 4.31
C LEU A 228 -10.75 -7.47 4.15
N GLU A 229 -11.65 -7.28 5.11
CA GLU A 229 -13.00 -7.85 5.06
C GLU A 229 -13.88 -7.28 3.93
N GLU A 230 -13.56 -6.10 3.40
CA GLU A 230 -14.19 -5.55 2.20
C GLU A 230 -13.95 -6.39 0.94
N LYS A 231 -12.89 -7.23 0.93
CA LYS A 231 -12.52 -8.10 -0.20
C LYS A 231 -12.35 -7.34 -1.52
N SER A 232 -11.89 -6.11 -1.44
CA SER A 232 -11.59 -5.27 -2.59
C SER A 232 -10.19 -5.57 -3.15
N SER A 233 -9.90 -5.05 -4.34
CA SER A 233 -8.55 -5.06 -4.90
C SER A 233 -8.16 -3.63 -5.22
N THR A 234 -7.03 -3.20 -4.68
CA THR A 234 -6.52 -1.83 -4.76
C THR A 234 -5.02 -1.81 -5.01
N GLN A 235 -4.55 -0.73 -5.58
CA GLN A 235 -3.15 -0.52 -5.91
C GLN A 235 -2.77 0.93 -5.60
N TYR A 236 -1.55 1.13 -5.09
CA TYR A 236 -1.01 2.42 -4.69
C TYR A 236 0.43 2.57 -5.19
N ASP A 237 0.81 3.78 -5.55
CA ASP A 237 2.20 4.10 -5.85
C ASP A 237 3.03 4.16 -4.57
N ILE A 238 4.22 3.58 -4.58
CA ILE A 238 5.21 3.70 -3.51
C ILE A 238 6.06 4.93 -3.79
N SER A 239 6.08 5.88 -2.86
CA SER A 239 6.90 7.08 -2.95
C SER A 239 8.38 6.73 -3.02
N GLN A 240 9.06 7.23 -4.04
CA GLN A 240 10.47 6.91 -4.29
C GLN A 240 11.39 8.01 -3.74
N PRO A 241 12.58 7.66 -3.22
CA PRO A 241 13.65 8.63 -2.96
C PRO A 241 14.33 9.07 -4.26
N VAL A 242 15.15 10.11 -4.18
CA VAL A 242 16.00 10.57 -5.30
C VAL A 242 17.09 9.54 -5.59
N GLU A 243 17.71 9.01 -4.54
CA GLU A 243 18.76 7.99 -4.60
C GLU A 243 18.45 6.83 -3.66
N PHE A 244 19.11 5.69 -3.87
CA PHE A 244 18.97 4.48 -3.06
C PHE A 244 20.31 4.16 -2.38
N GLN A 245 20.27 3.82 -1.08
CA GLN A 245 21.47 3.49 -0.32
C GLN A 245 22.14 2.20 -0.76
N ARG A 246 21.34 1.24 -1.25
CA ARG A 246 21.82 -0.05 -1.78
C ARG A 246 21.52 -0.12 -3.27
N THR A 247 22.55 -0.21 -4.09
CA THR A 247 22.44 -0.33 -5.55
C THR A 247 22.66 -1.76 -6.02
N GLY A 248 22.19 -2.08 -7.23
CA GLY A 248 22.24 -3.42 -7.79
C GLY A 248 21.09 -4.33 -7.36
N TYR A 249 20.08 -3.79 -6.67
CA TYR A 249 18.89 -4.50 -6.21
C TYR A 249 17.62 -3.98 -6.87
N TYR A 250 16.59 -4.82 -6.90
CA TYR A 250 15.26 -4.45 -7.35
C TYR A 250 14.43 -3.89 -6.21
N TYR A 251 13.84 -2.71 -6.44
CA TYR A 251 12.95 -2.02 -5.52
C TYR A 251 11.56 -1.88 -6.13
N PRO A 252 10.49 -2.01 -5.33
CA PRO A 252 9.11 -1.87 -5.81
C PRO A 252 8.74 -0.40 -6.00
N THR A 253 7.86 -0.16 -6.97
CA THR A 253 7.24 1.15 -7.19
C THR A 253 5.75 1.16 -6.90
N ILE A 254 5.17 -0.01 -6.68
CA ILE A 254 3.75 -0.24 -6.49
C ILE A 254 3.53 -1.14 -5.28
N TYR A 255 2.50 -0.85 -4.52
CA TYR A 255 1.96 -1.68 -3.46
C TYR A 255 0.51 -2.04 -3.77
N SER A 256 0.13 -3.30 -3.63
CA SER A 256 -1.22 -3.75 -3.90
C SER A 256 -1.78 -4.67 -2.82
N ILE A 257 -3.09 -4.54 -2.60
CA ILE A 257 -3.89 -5.43 -1.77
C ILE A 257 -4.94 -6.04 -2.69
N ASN A 258 -4.94 -7.37 -2.83
CA ASN A 258 -5.85 -8.05 -3.75
C ASN A 258 -6.59 -9.19 -3.06
N TYR A 259 -7.85 -9.42 -3.45
CA TYR A 259 -8.63 -10.57 -3.04
C TYR A 259 -9.01 -11.43 -4.25
N ASP A 260 -8.62 -12.70 -4.23
CA ASP A 260 -9.00 -13.71 -5.23
C ASP A 260 -10.13 -14.58 -4.65
N ALA A 261 -11.36 -14.32 -5.08
CA ALA A 261 -12.55 -15.05 -4.62
C ALA A 261 -12.51 -16.54 -5.03
N SER A 262 -11.84 -16.90 -6.14
CA SER A 262 -11.74 -18.26 -6.61
C SER A 262 -10.83 -19.12 -5.72
N LYS A 263 -9.76 -18.51 -5.18
CA LYS A 263 -8.80 -19.12 -4.25
C LYS A 263 -9.15 -18.88 -2.80
N ARG A 264 -10.09 -17.95 -2.52
CA ARG A 264 -10.42 -17.45 -1.19
C ARG A 264 -9.15 -17.01 -0.46
N GLN A 265 -8.43 -16.07 -1.07
CA GLN A 265 -7.10 -15.68 -0.65
C GLN A 265 -6.85 -14.19 -0.91
N TYR A 266 -6.22 -13.53 0.04
CA TYR A 266 -5.64 -12.21 -0.14
C TYR A 266 -4.18 -12.33 -0.58
N THR A 267 -3.71 -11.35 -1.33
CA THR A 267 -2.29 -11.10 -1.58
C THR A 267 -1.97 -9.65 -1.31
N ILE A 268 -0.93 -9.41 -0.52
CA ILE A 268 -0.36 -8.09 -0.28
C ILE A 268 1.01 -8.10 -0.93
N LEU A 269 1.20 -7.27 -1.96
CA LEU A 269 2.36 -7.33 -2.84
C LEU A 269 3.07 -5.98 -2.94
N LEU A 270 4.38 -6.04 -3.03
CA LEU A 270 5.24 -4.98 -3.54
C LEU A 270 5.63 -5.37 -4.98
N GLU A 271 5.29 -4.50 -5.94
CA GLU A 271 5.34 -4.79 -7.37
C GLU A 271 6.00 -3.64 -8.15
N GLY A 272 6.07 -3.78 -9.50
CA GLY A 272 6.69 -2.74 -10.33
C GLY A 272 8.18 -2.62 -10.06
N MET A 273 8.87 -3.74 -10.01
CA MET A 273 10.27 -3.83 -9.62
C MET A 273 11.19 -3.10 -10.59
N VAL A 274 12.02 -2.21 -10.07
CA VAL A 274 13.02 -1.43 -10.81
C VAL A 274 14.39 -1.62 -10.17
N ILE A 275 15.39 -1.97 -10.99
CA ILE A 275 16.78 -2.07 -10.51
C ILE A 275 17.34 -0.67 -10.23
N LYS A 276 18.03 -0.52 -9.12
CA LYS A 276 18.63 0.74 -8.66
C LYS A 276 20.12 0.62 -8.41
#